data_c982edb7fba773ca4898b4c6f18228e3
#
_entry.id   c982edb7fba773ca4898b4c6f18228e3
#
_cell.length_a   1.000
_cell.length_b   1.000
_cell.length_c   1.000
_cell.angle_alpha   90.00
_cell.angle_beta   90.00
_cell.angle_gamma   90.00
#
_symmetry.space_group_name_H-M   'P 1'
#
loop_
_entity.id
_entity.type
_entity.pdbx_description
1 polymer ?
#
loop_
_entity_poly.entity_id
_entity_poly.type
_entity_poly.pdbx_seq_one_letter_code
_entity_poly.pdbx_strand_id
1 'polypeptide(L)'
;MRVLLDENVPKKLKRAFPGYVVSTVTEMGWAGTGNGALLAMAEDIFDVLLTVDKSIQHQNNFADKKIILVTMIVKQNKIQFLLPLVPKVIQALQSAVPGQVINIS
;
A
#
# COMPACT_ATOMS: atom_id res chain seq x y z
N MET A 1 -5.98 7.49 8.92
CA MET A 1 -4.95 6.48 8.57
C MET A 1 -3.84 7.09 7.75
N ARG A 2 -2.63 6.61 7.97
CA ARG A 2 -1.46 6.98 7.20
C ARG A 2 -1.14 5.89 6.21
N VAL A 3 -1.12 6.23 4.93
CA VAL A 3 -0.94 5.28 3.82
C VAL A 3 0.38 5.58 3.12
N LEU A 4 1.19 4.53 2.94
CA LEU A 4 2.41 4.59 2.15
C LEU A 4 2.14 3.97 0.78
N LEU A 5 2.40 4.71 -0.28
CA LEU A 5 2.36 4.18 -1.65
C LEU A 5 3.72 3.60 -2.00
N ASP A 6 3.74 2.34 -2.40
CA ASP A 6 4.95 1.66 -2.84
C ASP A 6 5.56 2.38 -4.06
N GLU A 7 6.85 2.18 -4.27
CA GLU A 7 7.65 2.90 -5.28
C GLU A 7 7.08 2.79 -6.69
N ASN A 8 6.50 1.63 -7.02
CA ASN A 8 5.94 1.38 -8.36
C ASN A 8 4.49 1.82 -8.52
N VAL A 9 3.85 2.34 -7.49
CA VAL A 9 2.49 2.89 -7.60
C VAL A 9 2.56 4.31 -8.15
N PRO A 10 1.78 4.65 -9.19
CA PRO A 10 1.78 6.00 -9.74
C PRO A 10 1.50 7.06 -8.67
N LYS A 11 2.35 8.08 -8.62
CA LYS A 11 2.26 9.17 -7.64
C LYS A 11 0.91 9.89 -7.69
N LYS A 12 0.28 9.95 -8.86
CA LYS A 12 -1.03 10.59 -9.03
C LYS A 12 -2.11 9.96 -8.18
N LEU A 13 -1.95 8.70 -7.79
CA LEU A 13 -2.93 8.00 -6.95
C LEU A 13 -3.05 8.62 -5.56
N LYS A 14 -2.03 9.34 -5.11
CA LYS A 14 -2.02 10.01 -3.81
C LYS A 14 -3.25 10.89 -3.58
N ARG A 15 -3.73 11.57 -4.63
CA ARG A 15 -4.87 12.50 -4.54
C ARG A 15 -6.22 11.80 -4.44
N ALA A 16 -6.27 10.50 -4.64
CA ALA A 16 -7.51 9.75 -4.71
C ALA A 16 -8.02 9.30 -3.33
N PHE A 17 -7.31 9.62 -2.25
CA PHE A 17 -7.64 9.18 -0.89
C PHE A 17 -7.96 10.37 0.02
N PRO A 18 -9.12 11.03 -0.15
CA PRO A 18 -9.50 12.14 0.73
C PRO A 18 -9.66 11.66 2.18
N GLY A 19 -9.16 12.45 3.12
CA GLY A 19 -9.21 12.09 4.54
C GLY A 19 -8.08 11.19 5.03
N TYR A 20 -7.24 10.71 4.13
CA TYR A 20 -6.05 9.91 4.47
C TYR A 20 -4.79 10.75 4.32
N VAL A 21 -3.80 10.49 5.18
CA VAL A 21 -2.47 11.08 5.02
C VAL A 21 -1.65 10.11 4.16
N VAL A 22 -1.39 10.49 2.92
CA VAL A 22 -0.72 9.62 1.95
C VAL A 22 0.66 10.15 1.64
N SER A 23 1.66 9.28 1.75
CA SER A 23 3.05 9.56 1.37
C SER A 23 3.53 8.52 0.38
N THR A 24 4.50 8.87 -0.45
CA THR A 24 5.14 7.92 -1.35
C THR A 24 6.48 7.46 -0.77
N VAL A 25 6.95 6.29 -1.20
CA VAL A 25 8.27 5.77 -0.81
C VAL A 25 9.36 6.77 -1.20
N THR A 26 9.23 7.40 -2.38
CA THR A 26 10.19 8.40 -2.84
C THR A 26 10.20 9.64 -1.95
N GLU A 27 9.03 10.14 -1.53
CA GLU A 27 8.93 11.28 -0.61
C GLU A 27 9.59 11.01 0.74
N MET A 28 9.55 9.75 1.18
CA MET A 28 10.18 9.35 2.44
C MET A 28 11.70 9.19 2.33
N GLY A 29 12.26 9.28 1.12
CA GLY A 29 13.67 9.02 0.90
C GLY A 29 14.03 7.54 0.91
N TRP A 30 13.06 6.65 0.69
CA TRP A 30 13.23 5.20 0.81
C TRP A 30 13.29 4.48 -0.55
N ALA A 31 13.41 5.21 -1.65
CA ALA A 31 13.48 4.62 -2.98
C ALA A 31 14.64 3.61 -3.07
N GLY A 32 14.40 2.48 -3.73
CA GLY A 32 15.41 1.42 -3.87
C GLY A 32 15.56 0.50 -2.67
N THR A 33 14.77 0.70 -1.61
CA THR A 33 14.80 -0.18 -0.45
C THR A 33 14.09 -1.50 -0.76
N GLY A 34 14.70 -2.62 -0.38
CA GLY A 34 14.09 -3.94 -0.51
C GLY A 34 12.83 -4.07 0.36
N ASN A 35 11.90 -4.94 -0.05
CA ASN A 35 10.57 -5.02 0.57
C ASN A 35 10.61 -5.33 2.08
N GLY A 36 11.48 -6.24 2.51
CA GLY A 36 11.58 -6.57 3.93
C GLY A 36 12.02 -5.39 4.79
N ALA A 37 13.04 -4.66 4.33
CA ALA A 37 13.53 -3.47 5.00
C ALA A 37 12.50 -2.33 4.94
N LEU A 38 11.81 -2.19 3.81
CA LEU A 38 10.75 -1.20 3.65
C LEU A 38 9.63 -1.41 4.66
N LEU A 39 9.16 -2.65 4.80
CA LEU A 39 8.12 -2.99 5.76
C LEU A 39 8.55 -2.70 7.20
N ALA A 40 9.79 -3.01 7.54
CA ALA A 40 10.33 -2.75 8.87
C ALA A 40 10.36 -1.25 9.18
N MET A 41 10.75 -0.42 8.22
CA MET A 41 10.76 1.04 8.39
C MET A 41 9.35 1.63 8.43
N ALA A 42 8.45 1.11 7.60
CA ALA A 42 7.11 1.66 7.46
C ALA A 42 6.19 1.29 8.62
N GLU A 43 6.40 0.15 9.25
CA GLU A 43 5.50 -0.44 10.22
C GLU A 43 5.18 0.46 11.41
N ASP A 44 6.16 1.26 11.85
CA ASP A 44 5.99 2.14 13.00
C ASP A 44 5.44 3.53 12.64
N ILE A 45 5.37 3.85 11.35
CA ILE A 45 4.97 5.18 10.86
C ILE A 45 3.64 5.14 10.14
N PHE A 46 3.40 4.09 9.36
CA PHE A 46 2.23 3.96 8.50
C PHE A 46 1.30 2.84 8.96
N ASP A 47 0.02 3.03 8.70
CA ASP A 47 -1.01 2.00 8.94
C ASP A 47 -1.12 1.03 7.78
N VAL A 48 -0.85 1.51 6.55
CA VAL A 48 -1.09 0.77 5.31
C VAL A 48 0.07 0.94 4.35
N LEU A 49 0.50 -0.16 3.74
CA LEU A 49 1.32 -0.15 2.52
C LEU A 49 0.42 -0.54 1.35
N LEU A 50 0.29 0.34 0.36
CA LEU A 50 -0.49 0.12 -0.84
C LEU A 50 0.46 -0.16 -2.00
N THR A 51 0.31 -1.32 -2.64
CA THR A 51 1.23 -1.79 -3.68
C THR A 51 0.47 -2.41 -4.85
N VAL A 52 1.18 -2.59 -5.96
CA VAL A 52 0.74 -3.41 -7.10
C VAL A 52 1.63 -4.66 -7.25
N ASP A 53 2.61 -4.82 -6.38
CA ASP A 53 3.54 -5.95 -6.41
C ASP A 53 2.97 -7.13 -5.61
N LYS A 54 2.53 -8.16 -6.34
CA LYS A 54 1.93 -9.36 -5.74
C LYS A 54 2.93 -10.18 -4.93
N SER A 55 4.23 -10.01 -5.15
CA SER A 55 5.24 -10.83 -4.49
C SER A 55 5.46 -10.46 -3.02
N ILE A 56 5.12 -9.24 -2.61
CA ILE A 56 5.37 -8.77 -1.25
C ILE A 56 4.69 -9.67 -0.22
N GLN A 57 3.42 -10.02 -0.46
CA GLN A 57 2.65 -10.85 0.47
C GLN A 57 3.18 -12.28 0.58
N HIS A 58 3.87 -12.77 -0.44
CA HIS A 58 4.42 -14.13 -0.46
C HIS A 58 5.85 -14.20 0.10
N GLN A 59 6.58 -13.09 0.07
CA GLN A 59 7.97 -13.02 0.52
C GLN A 59 8.10 -12.60 1.98
N ASN A 60 7.02 -12.17 2.60
CA ASN A 60 7.02 -11.64 3.97
C ASN A 60 5.90 -12.25 4.79
N ASN A 61 6.15 -12.40 6.10
CA ASN A 61 5.14 -12.86 7.04
C ASN A 61 4.48 -11.65 7.70
N PHE A 62 3.16 -11.54 7.57
CA PHE A 62 2.39 -10.43 8.13
C PHE A 62 1.71 -10.75 9.46
N ALA A 63 1.80 -12.00 9.94
CA ALA A 63 1.14 -12.42 11.18
C ALA A 63 1.51 -11.57 12.39
N ASP A 64 2.78 -11.15 12.46
CA ASP A 64 3.30 -10.37 13.58
C ASP A 64 3.50 -8.89 13.24
N LYS A 65 3.06 -8.45 12.06
CA LYS A 65 3.22 -7.06 11.65
C LYS A 65 2.03 -6.22 12.06
N LYS A 66 2.27 -4.93 12.27
CA LYS A 66 1.23 -3.95 12.58
C LYS A 66 0.65 -3.31 11.34
N ILE A 67 1.36 -3.37 10.22
CA ILE A 67 0.95 -2.71 8.98
C ILE A 67 -0.03 -3.58 8.19
N ILE A 68 -0.98 -2.93 7.55
CA ILE A 68 -1.92 -3.57 6.62
C ILE A 68 -1.29 -3.52 5.23
N LEU A 69 -1.27 -4.64 4.52
CA LEU A 69 -0.84 -4.67 3.13
C LEU A 69 -2.06 -4.72 2.22
N VAL A 70 -2.18 -3.74 1.33
CA VAL A 70 -3.20 -3.74 0.29
C VAL A 70 -2.52 -3.89 -1.06
N THR A 71 -2.84 -4.95 -1.77
CA THR A 71 -2.33 -5.21 -3.12
C THR A 71 -3.44 -4.97 -4.13
N MET A 72 -3.25 -3.99 -5.01
CA MET A 72 -4.16 -3.73 -6.12
C MET A 72 -3.77 -4.61 -7.30
N ILE A 73 -4.70 -5.45 -7.73
CA ILE A 73 -4.47 -6.42 -8.81
C ILE A 73 -5.03 -5.86 -10.10
N VAL A 74 -4.15 -5.46 -11.00
CA VAL A 74 -4.49 -4.86 -12.28
C VAL A 74 -3.71 -5.51 -13.40
N LYS A 75 -4.25 -5.45 -14.63
CA LYS A 75 -3.57 -5.98 -15.81
C LYS A 75 -2.38 -5.11 -16.22
N GLN A 76 -2.49 -3.80 -16.01
CA GLN A 76 -1.43 -2.84 -16.30
C GLN A 76 -1.34 -1.84 -15.14
N ASN A 77 -0.12 -1.53 -14.73
CA ASN A 77 0.12 -0.55 -13.69
C ASN A 77 0.01 0.87 -14.26
N LYS A 78 -1.21 1.30 -14.49
CA LYS A 78 -1.54 2.63 -15.00
C LYS A 78 -2.66 3.24 -14.18
N ILE A 79 -2.62 4.56 -14.04
CA ILE A 79 -3.57 5.29 -13.20
C ILE A 79 -5.02 5.01 -13.58
N GLN A 80 -5.33 4.88 -14.87
CA GLN A 80 -6.69 4.63 -15.33
C GLN A 80 -7.25 3.27 -14.90
N PHE A 81 -6.38 2.31 -14.57
CA PHE A 81 -6.80 0.99 -14.06
C PHE A 81 -6.82 0.95 -12.54
N LEU A 82 -6.06 1.82 -11.87
CA LEU A 82 -5.98 1.88 -10.42
C LEU A 82 -7.09 2.72 -9.81
N LEU A 83 -7.43 3.85 -10.42
CA LEU A 83 -8.47 4.75 -9.89
C LEU A 83 -9.80 4.04 -9.63
N PRO A 84 -10.30 3.16 -10.51
CA PRO A 84 -11.56 2.45 -10.24
C PRO A 84 -11.52 1.54 -9.02
N LEU A 85 -10.33 1.12 -8.57
CA LEU A 85 -10.17 0.27 -7.40
C LEU A 85 -10.13 1.04 -6.09
N VAL A 86 -9.89 2.35 -6.13
CA VAL A 86 -9.75 3.17 -4.93
C VAL A 86 -10.96 3.10 -3.99
N PRO A 87 -12.22 3.19 -4.47
CA PRO A 87 -13.37 3.04 -3.59
C PRO A 87 -13.40 1.70 -2.85
N LYS A 88 -12.98 0.63 -3.52
CA LYS A 88 -12.89 -0.69 -2.91
C LYS A 88 -11.79 -0.76 -1.85
N VAL A 89 -10.66 -0.11 -2.10
CA VAL A 89 -9.57 0.00 -1.12
C VAL A 89 -10.08 0.74 0.13
N ILE A 90 -10.71 1.90 -0.04
CA ILE A 90 -11.22 2.71 1.05
C ILE A 90 -12.23 1.92 1.88
N GLN A 91 -13.15 1.21 1.22
CA GLN A 91 -14.14 0.39 1.90
C GLN A 91 -13.48 -0.72 2.73
N ALA A 92 -12.49 -1.41 2.16
CA ALA A 92 -11.77 -2.47 2.86
C ALA A 92 -11.00 -1.93 4.07
N LEU A 93 -10.42 -0.75 3.98
CA LEU A 93 -9.67 -0.14 5.08
C LEU A 93 -10.54 0.24 6.28
N GLN A 94 -11.84 0.43 6.08
CA GLN A 94 -12.75 0.79 7.18
C GLN A 94 -12.90 -0.33 8.22
N SER A 95 -12.68 -1.59 7.81
CA SER A 95 -12.77 -2.75 8.71
C SER A 95 -11.46 -3.54 8.82
N ALA A 96 -10.38 -3.03 8.23
CA ALA A 96 -9.11 -3.72 8.24
C ALA A 96 -8.45 -3.68 9.62
N VAL A 97 -7.72 -4.74 9.95
CA VAL A 97 -6.98 -4.85 11.20
C VAL A 97 -5.48 -4.96 10.93
N PRO A 98 -4.63 -4.54 11.89
CA PRO A 98 -3.17 -4.62 11.71
C PRO A 98 -2.71 -6.04 11.33
N GLY A 99 -1.80 -6.11 10.37
CA GLY A 99 -1.27 -7.39 9.88
C GLY A 99 -2.10 -8.05 8.79
N GLN A 100 -3.25 -7.49 8.46
CA GLN A 100 -4.10 -8.05 7.42
C GLN A 100 -3.50 -7.83 6.02
N VAL A 101 -3.64 -8.84 5.17
CA VAL A 101 -3.28 -8.77 3.74
C VAL A 101 -4.56 -8.75 2.93
N ILE A 102 -4.75 -7.72 2.13
CA ILE A 102 -5.97 -7.49 1.36
C ILE A 102 -5.62 -7.39 -0.13
N ASN A 103 -6.28 -8.20 -0.95
CA ASN A 103 -6.16 -8.12 -2.40
C ASN A 103 -7.41 -7.45 -2.97
N ILE A 104 -7.21 -6.41 -3.78
CA ILE A 104 -8.29 -5.64 -4.40
C ILE A 104 -8.20 -5.77 -5.93
N SER A 105 -9.29 -6.12 -6.53
CA SER A 105 -9.38 -6.26 -7.98
C SER A 105 -10.69 -5.74 -8.53
#